data_0ae49b77f791b139618779feac6646bd
#
_entry.id   0ae49b77f791b139618779feac6646bd
#
_cell.length_a   1.000
_cell.length_b   1.000
_cell.length_c   1.000
_cell.angle_alpha   90.00
_cell.angle_beta   90.00
_cell.angle_gamma   90.00
#
_symmetry.space_group_name_H-M   'P 1'
#
loop_
_entity.id
_entity.type
_entity.pdbx_description
1 polymer ?
#
loop_
_entity_poly.entity_id
_entity_poly.type
_entity_poly.pdbx_seq_one_letter_code
_entity_poly.pdbx_strand_id
1 'polypeptide(L)'
;MKTTLALLAMLTSSAFAASSVHEFTLSSIDGAPAPLSAYKGKVALIVNVASQCGYTPQYAGLEKLYEKYKDKGFVVLGFPANNFGAQEPGTNQEIKTFCTRNYNVTFPMYSKISIKGSDKAPLYKFLTDSAGGEVKWNFTKFLVDENGKVISRFESGVEPDSTELVGAVEKALRK
;
A
#
# COMPACT_ATOMS: atom_id res chain seq x y z
N MET A 1 10.49 -56.34 -29.78
CA MET A 1 9.80 -55.49 -28.80
C MET A 1 10.62 -54.22 -28.65
N LYS A 2 10.11 -53.10 -29.15
CA LYS A 2 10.79 -51.77 -29.07
C LYS A 2 10.08 -50.98 -27.96
N THR A 3 10.77 -50.79 -26.82
CA THR A 3 10.27 -50.02 -25.70
C THR A 3 10.56 -48.55 -25.93
N THR A 4 9.53 -47.72 -26.21
CA THR A 4 9.66 -46.28 -26.36
C THR A 4 9.60 -45.63 -24.99
N LEU A 5 10.71 -45.07 -24.54
CA LEU A 5 10.81 -44.34 -23.27
C LEU A 5 10.28 -42.92 -23.52
N ALA A 6 9.11 -42.60 -22.97
CA ALA A 6 8.56 -41.24 -23.04
C ALA A 6 9.21 -40.38 -21.96
N LEU A 7 10.00 -39.39 -22.40
CA LEU A 7 10.62 -38.39 -21.53
C LEU A 7 9.58 -37.32 -21.15
N LEU A 8 9.08 -37.38 -19.93
CA LEU A 8 8.14 -36.38 -19.38
C LEU A 8 8.94 -35.16 -18.94
N ALA A 9 8.92 -34.09 -19.77
CA ALA A 9 9.53 -32.81 -19.40
C ALA A 9 8.70 -32.14 -18.32
N MET A 10 9.18 -32.11 -17.09
CA MET A 10 8.63 -31.28 -16.02
C MET A 10 8.95 -29.83 -16.29
N LEU A 11 7.96 -29.07 -16.74
CA LEU A 11 8.01 -27.60 -16.78
C LEU A 11 8.00 -27.08 -15.34
N THR A 12 9.17 -26.76 -14.80
CA THR A 12 9.29 -26.02 -13.54
C THR A 12 8.87 -24.59 -13.80
N SER A 13 7.64 -24.21 -13.41
CA SER A 13 7.19 -22.83 -13.40
C SER A 13 7.98 -22.09 -12.30
N SER A 14 9.01 -21.34 -12.70
CA SER A 14 9.69 -20.41 -11.81
C SER A 14 8.71 -19.27 -11.52
N ALA A 15 8.12 -19.26 -10.32
CA ALA A 15 7.38 -18.10 -9.83
C ALA A 15 8.39 -16.96 -9.64
N PHE A 16 8.43 -16.02 -10.59
CA PHE A 16 9.21 -14.79 -10.42
C PHE A 16 8.60 -13.99 -9.27
N ALA A 17 9.42 -13.65 -8.28
CA ALA A 17 9.01 -12.71 -7.23
C ALA A 17 8.72 -11.35 -7.89
N ALA A 18 7.65 -10.66 -7.43
CA ALA A 18 7.33 -9.33 -7.92
C ALA A 18 8.51 -8.38 -7.73
N SER A 19 8.77 -7.55 -8.73
CA SER A 19 9.88 -6.57 -8.73
C SER A 19 9.40 -5.14 -8.49
N SER A 20 8.09 -4.93 -8.54
CA SER A 20 7.45 -3.62 -8.47
C SER A 20 6.05 -3.72 -7.85
N VAL A 21 5.63 -2.67 -7.14
CA VAL A 21 4.23 -2.57 -6.65
C VAL A 21 3.22 -2.54 -7.81
N HIS A 22 3.63 -2.15 -8.99
CA HIS A 22 2.78 -2.06 -10.18
C HIS A 22 2.28 -3.42 -10.69
N GLU A 23 2.84 -4.52 -10.20
CA GLU A 23 2.42 -5.88 -10.55
C GLU A 23 1.21 -6.36 -9.75
N PHE A 24 0.80 -5.63 -8.73
CA PHE A 24 -0.33 -6.01 -7.89
C PHE A 24 -1.64 -5.38 -8.34
N THR A 25 -2.70 -6.19 -8.32
CA THR A 25 -4.09 -5.74 -8.48
C THR A 25 -4.85 -6.09 -7.21
N LEU A 26 -5.47 -5.10 -6.59
CA LEU A 26 -6.31 -5.26 -5.41
C LEU A 26 -7.71 -4.75 -5.73
N SER A 27 -8.61 -4.78 -4.74
CA SER A 27 -9.93 -4.18 -4.87
C SER A 27 -9.93 -2.75 -4.29
N SER A 28 -10.55 -1.80 -4.99
CA SER A 28 -10.85 -0.49 -4.42
C SER A 28 -11.77 -0.62 -3.21
N ILE A 29 -11.95 0.45 -2.44
CA ILE A 29 -12.90 0.46 -1.30
C ILE A 29 -14.33 0.13 -1.72
N ASP A 30 -14.69 0.34 -2.98
CA ASP A 30 -15.99 0.00 -3.57
C ASP A 30 -16.06 -1.41 -4.17
N GLY A 31 -14.99 -2.21 -4.02
CA GLY A 31 -14.92 -3.61 -4.47
C GLY A 31 -14.56 -3.81 -5.95
N ALA A 32 -14.34 -2.74 -6.72
CA ALA A 32 -13.90 -2.86 -8.11
C ALA A 32 -12.40 -3.20 -8.22
N PRO A 33 -11.97 -3.94 -9.26
CA PRO A 33 -10.54 -4.15 -9.52
C PRO A 33 -9.78 -2.82 -9.64
N ALA A 34 -8.70 -2.68 -8.89
CA ALA A 34 -7.88 -1.47 -8.82
C ALA A 34 -6.39 -1.83 -8.94
N PRO A 35 -5.87 -1.96 -10.17
CA PRO A 35 -4.47 -2.30 -10.40
C PRO A 35 -3.55 -1.15 -10.01
N LEU A 36 -2.48 -1.45 -9.29
CA LEU A 36 -1.47 -0.45 -8.92
C LEU A 36 -0.66 0.04 -10.14
N SER A 37 -0.74 -0.68 -11.26
CA SER A 37 -0.18 -0.22 -12.55
C SER A 37 -0.79 1.09 -13.05
N ALA A 38 -1.97 1.48 -12.57
CA ALA A 38 -2.59 2.78 -12.84
C ALA A 38 -1.77 3.97 -12.31
N TYR A 39 -0.84 3.71 -11.40
CA TYR A 39 0.03 4.72 -10.79
C TYR A 39 1.47 4.69 -11.33
N LYS A 40 1.74 3.98 -12.43
CA LYS A 40 3.05 4.05 -13.11
C LYS A 40 3.40 5.49 -13.44
N GLY A 41 4.64 5.87 -13.20
CA GLY A 41 5.11 7.24 -13.39
C GLY A 41 4.74 8.21 -12.26
N LYS A 42 4.11 7.72 -11.19
CA LYS A 42 3.83 8.52 -9.99
C LYS A 42 4.61 8.01 -8.78
N VAL A 43 5.05 8.93 -7.95
CA VAL A 43 5.51 8.63 -6.60
C VAL A 43 4.29 8.29 -5.73
N ALA A 44 4.31 7.14 -5.06
CA ALA A 44 3.18 6.70 -4.24
C ALA A 44 3.57 6.57 -2.76
N LEU A 45 2.69 7.01 -1.86
CA LEU A 45 2.76 6.76 -0.43
C LEU A 45 1.70 5.72 -0.06
N ILE A 46 2.13 4.49 0.20
CA ILE A 46 1.26 3.37 0.60
C ILE A 46 1.17 3.35 2.12
N VAL A 47 -0.04 3.41 2.67
CA VAL A 47 -0.27 3.52 4.12
C VAL A 47 -1.30 2.51 4.58
N ASN A 48 -1.00 1.73 5.62
CA ASN A 48 -2.02 0.93 6.29
C ASN A 48 -2.74 1.78 7.33
N VAL A 49 -4.05 1.83 7.23
CA VAL A 49 -4.89 2.77 7.99
C VAL A 49 -5.92 2.05 8.87
N ALA A 50 -6.43 2.77 9.87
CA ALA A 50 -7.48 2.29 10.75
C ALA A 50 -8.32 3.46 11.31
N SER A 51 -9.62 3.22 11.52
CA SER A 51 -10.59 4.23 11.96
C SER A 51 -10.61 4.46 13.48
N GLN A 52 -10.10 3.51 14.29
CA GLN A 52 -10.18 3.53 15.77
C GLN A 52 -8.78 3.47 16.42
N CYS A 53 -7.81 4.17 15.86
CA CYS A 53 -6.42 4.19 16.30
C CYS A 53 -6.06 5.56 16.88
N GLY A 54 -5.12 5.62 17.82
CA GLY A 54 -4.56 6.89 18.30
C GLY A 54 -3.92 7.72 17.18
N TYR A 55 -3.47 7.07 16.09
CA TYR A 55 -2.91 7.74 14.91
C TYR A 55 -3.95 8.09 13.83
N THR A 56 -5.25 7.78 14.02
CA THR A 56 -6.31 8.12 13.06
C THR A 56 -6.34 9.60 12.63
N PRO A 57 -6.01 10.59 13.51
CA PRO A 57 -5.91 11.99 13.09
C PRO A 57 -4.92 12.25 11.93
N GLN A 58 -3.96 11.35 11.68
CA GLN A 58 -3.04 11.47 10.54
C GLN A 58 -3.74 11.44 9.17
N TYR A 59 -4.99 10.97 9.07
CA TYR A 59 -5.78 11.10 7.83
C TYR A 59 -5.82 12.55 7.32
N ALA A 60 -5.98 13.52 8.22
CA ALA A 60 -5.99 14.94 7.83
C ALA A 60 -4.64 15.40 7.23
N GLY A 61 -3.54 14.93 7.80
CA GLY A 61 -2.20 15.21 7.27
C GLY A 61 -1.93 14.52 5.93
N LEU A 62 -2.38 13.26 5.78
CA LEU A 62 -2.27 12.50 4.52
C LEU A 62 -3.08 13.18 3.41
N GLU A 63 -4.29 13.65 3.70
CA GLU A 63 -5.11 14.37 2.72
C GLU A 63 -4.45 15.70 2.30
N LYS A 64 -3.94 16.49 3.25
CA LYS A 64 -3.20 17.72 2.93
C LYS A 64 -1.97 17.45 2.08
N LEU A 65 -1.22 16.38 2.37
CA LEU A 65 -0.06 15.98 1.60
C LEU A 65 -0.47 15.58 0.17
N TYR A 66 -1.54 14.79 0.04
CA TYR A 66 -2.09 14.39 -1.25
C TYR A 66 -2.51 15.62 -2.07
N GLU A 67 -3.33 16.50 -1.52
CA GLU A 67 -3.80 17.72 -2.20
C GLU A 67 -2.63 18.61 -2.66
N LYS A 68 -1.58 18.74 -1.85
CA LYS A 68 -0.41 19.56 -2.18
C LYS A 68 0.40 19.04 -3.37
N TYR A 69 0.46 17.72 -3.55
CA TYR A 69 1.38 17.10 -4.51
C TYR A 69 0.71 16.26 -5.61
N LYS A 70 -0.60 16.02 -5.59
CA LYS A 70 -1.31 15.18 -6.56
C LYS A 70 -1.08 15.61 -8.02
N ASP A 71 -1.06 16.91 -8.28
CA ASP A 71 -0.84 17.47 -9.61
C ASP A 71 0.63 17.50 -10.04
N LYS A 72 1.53 17.09 -9.12
CA LYS A 72 2.98 16.98 -9.35
C LYS A 72 3.44 15.54 -9.51
N GLY A 73 2.50 14.60 -9.73
CA GLY A 73 2.84 13.19 -9.92
C GLY A 73 2.94 12.39 -8.62
N PHE A 74 2.23 12.79 -7.57
CA PHE A 74 2.16 12.08 -6.28
C PHE A 74 0.78 11.48 -6.03
N VAL A 75 0.74 10.37 -5.29
CA VAL A 75 -0.50 9.76 -4.82
C VAL A 75 -0.34 9.16 -3.42
N VAL A 76 -1.37 9.26 -2.59
CA VAL A 76 -1.52 8.49 -1.36
C VAL A 76 -2.46 7.32 -1.63
N LEU A 77 -2.11 6.12 -1.17
CA LEU A 77 -2.91 4.91 -1.31
C LEU A 77 -3.19 4.33 0.08
N GLY A 78 -4.44 4.38 0.52
CA GLY A 78 -4.87 3.94 1.84
C GLY A 78 -5.36 2.49 1.84
N PHE A 79 -4.79 1.66 2.70
CA PHE A 79 -5.14 0.24 2.86
C PHE A 79 -5.67 -0.02 4.28
N PRO A 80 -6.99 -0.08 4.49
CA PRO A 80 -7.55 -0.44 5.78
C PRO A 80 -7.10 -1.83 6.23
N ALA A 81 -6.71 -1.98 7.50
CA ALA A 81 -6.28 -3.26 8.06
C ALA A 81 -6.68 -3.42 9.52
N ASN A 82 -7.25 -4.58 9.87
CA ASN A 82 -7.73 -4.87 11.22
C ASN A 82 -6.74 -5.69 12.06
N ASN A 83 -5.48 -5.80 11.61
CA ASN A 83 -4.48 -6.67 12.24
C ASN A 83 -3.89 -6.11 13.54
N PHE A 84 -4.10 -4.84 13.86
CA PHE A 84 -3.53 -4.19 15.04
C PHE A 84 -4.64 -3.72 15.98
N GLY A 85 -4.79 -4.44 17.09
CA GLY A 85 -5.76 -4.13 18.15
C GLY A 85 -7.22 -4.13 17.68
N ALA A 86 -7.56 -4.79 16.57
CA ALA A 86 -8.89 -4.79 15.96
C ALA A 86 -9.46 -3.37 15.75
N GLN A 87 -8.60 -2.42 15.37
CA GLN A 87 -8.92 -0.99 15.27
C GLN A 87 -9.54 -0.59 13.91
N GLU A 88 -9.84 -1.56 13.03
CA GLU A 88 -10.58 -1.34 11.77
C GLU A 88 -11.71 -2.37 11.62
N PRO A 89 -12.71 -2.39 12.56
CA PRO A 89 -13.74 -3.43 12.56
C PRO A 89 -14.79 -3.25 11.45
N GLY A 90 -14.98 -2.02 10.95
CA GLY A 90 -16.02 -1.66 10.00
C GLY A 90 -15.95 -2.39 8.66
N THR A 91 -17.07 -2.39 7.93
CA THR A 91 -17.13 -2.78 6.52
C THR A 91 -16.43 -1.73 5.65
N ASN A 92 -16.09 -2.08 4.41
CA ASN A 92 -15.50 -1.12 3.46
C ASN A 92 -16.36 0.15 3.29
N GLN A 93 -17.68 0.00 3.25
CA GLN A 93 -18.61 1.13 3.13
C GLN A 93 -18.60 2.04 4.37
N GLU A 94 -18.54 1.47 5.56
CA GLU A 94 -18.43 2.22 6.81
C GLU A 94 -17.10 2.96 6.89
N ILE A 95 -15.99 2.30 6.52
CA ILE A 95 -14.65 2.90 6.45
C ILE A 95 -14.65 4.08 5.47
N LYS A 96 -15.17 3.89 4.25
CA LYS A 96 -15.27 4.95 3.25
C LYS A 96 -16.05 6.15 3.78
N THR A 97 -17.20 5.87 4.40
CA THR A 97 -18.07 6.92 4.99
C THR A 97 -17.32 7.66 6.11
N PHE A 98 -16.64 6.93 6.99
CA PHE A 98 -15.85 7.50 8.08
C PHE A 98 -14.75 8.43 7.56
N CYS A 99 -13.93 7.95 6.61
CA CYS A 99 -12.84 8.72 6.03
C CYS A 99 -13.34 10.01 5.34
N THR A 100 -14.41 9.90 4.55
CA THR A 100 -14.98 11.04 3.82
C THR A 100 -15.58 12.06 4.77
N ARG A 101 -16.39 11.62 5.75
CA ARG A 101 -17.11 12.56 6.65
C ARG A 101 -16.21 13.23 7.68
N ASN A 102 -15.23 12.51 8.22
CA ASN A 102 -14.42 13.03 9.32
C ASN A 102 -13.13 13.71 8.86
N TYR A 103 -12.59 13.32 7.70
CA TYR A 103 -11.28 13.78 7.23
C TYR A 103 -11.28 14.30 5.80
N ASN A 104 -12.44 14.33 5.11
CA ASN A 104 -12.59 14.71 3.70
C ASN A 104 -11.60 13.96 2.78
N VAL A 105 -11.30 12.69 3.07
CA VAL A 105 -10.36 11.90 2.29
C VAL A 105 -10.81 11.80 0.84
N THR A 106 -9.93 12.23 -0.07
CA THR A 106 -10.12 12.16 -1.53
C THR A 106 -9.07 11.29 -2.22
N PHE A 107 -7.98 10.93 -1.55
CA PHE A 107 -7.02 9.97 -2.10
C PHE A 107 -7.62 8.55 -2.21
N PRO A 108 -7.10 7.73 -3.14
CA PRO A 108 -7.57 6.36 -3.35
C PRO A 108 -7.51 5.49 -2.10
N MET A 109 -8.66 4.91 -1.75
CA MET A 109 -8.80 3.92 -0.68
C MET A 109 -9.07 2.55 -1.28
N TYR A 110 -8.47 1.53 -0.69
CA TYR A 110 -8.63 0.13 -1.07
C TYR A 110 -9.52 -0.62 -0.09
N SER A 111 -10.03 -1.76 -0.49
CA SER A 111 -10.76 -2.68 0.39
C SER A 111 -9.86 -3.13 1.53
N LYS A 112 -10.46 -3.40 2.69
CA LYS A 112 -9.75 -3.92 3.86
C LYS A 112 -9.02 -5.22 3.52
N ILE A 113 -7.74 -5.29 3.89
CA ILE A 113 -6.86 -6.44 3.65
C ILE A 113 -6.16 -6.88 4.93
N SER A 114 -5.62 -8.11 4.93
CA SER A 114 -4.67 -8.53 5.97
C SER A 114 -3.26 -8.10 5.60
N ILE A 115 -2.52 -7.57 6.56
CA ILE A 115 -1.13 -7.12 6.39
C ILE A 115 -0.15 -7.81 7.34
N LYS A 116 -0.63 -8.81 8.09
CA LYS A 116 0.15 -9.59 9.05
C LYS A 116 -0.39 -11.01 9.14
N GLY A 117 0.46 -11.98 9.45
CA GLY A 117 0.05 -13.38 9.61
C GLY A 117 0.13 -14.18 8.32
N SER A 118 -0.48 -15.37 8.33
CA SER A 118 -0.43 -16.34 7.22
C SER A 118 -1.23 -15.89 5.99
N ASP A 119 -2.21 -15.01 6.18
CA ASP A 119 -3.08 -14.45 5.16
C ASP A 119 -2.65 -13.06 4.69
N LYS A 120 -1.42 -12.64 5.03
CA LYS A 120 -0.84 -11.36 4.59
C LYS A 120 -0.94 -11.20 3.07
N ALA A 121 -1.54 -10.09 2.64
CA ALA A 121 -1.69 -9.74 1.24
C ALA A 121 -0.33 -9.69 0.51
N PRO A 122 -0.23 -10.22 -0.73
CA PRO A 122 1.03 -10.26 -1.49
C PRO A 122 1.72 -8.90 -1.63
N LEU A 123 0.96 -7.81 -1.79
CA LEU A 123 1.50 -6.45 -1.78
C LEU A 123 2.28 -6.15 -0.49
N TYR A 124 1.70 -6.45 0.68
CA TYR A 124 2.36 -6.18 1.96
C TYR A 124 3.53 -7.11 2.23
N LYS A 125 3.49 -8.34 1.69
CA LYS A 125 4.66 -9.20 1.69
C LYS A 125 5.81 -8.53 0.90
N PHE A 126 5.54 -8.07 -0.30
CA PHE A 126 6.52 -7.34 -1.13
C PHE A 126 7.07 -6.09 -0.42
N LEU A 127 6.20 -5.26 0.16
CA LEU A 127 6.60 -4.04 0.87
C LEU A 127 7.50 -4.33 2.07
N THR A 128 7.15 -5.33 2.89
CA THR A 128 7.92 -5.71 4.08
C THR A 128 9.24 -6.36 3.73
N ASP A 129 9.29 -7.18 2.69
CA ASP A 129 10.53 -7.81 2.20
C ASP A 129 11.47 -6.74 1.62
N SER A 130 10.93 -5.74 0.90
CA SER A 130 11.72 -4.66 0.29
C SER A 130 12.24 -3.63 1.30
N ALA A 131 11.51 -3.38 2.39
CA ALA A 131 11.82 -2.32 3.35
C ALA A 131 12.31 -2.84 4.72
N GLY A 132 12.67 -4.11 4.80
CA GLY A 132 13.35 -4.67 5.97
C GLY A 132 12.46 -4.90 7.19
N GLY A 133 11.41 -5.72 7.05
CA GLY A 133 10.71 -6.28 8.21
C GLY A 133 9.22 -5.95 8.32
N GLU A 134 8.57 -6.63 9.26
CA GLU A 134 7.13 -6.59 9.46
C GLU A 134 6.61 -5.21 9.85
N VAL A 135 5.37 -4.91 9.41
CA VAL A 135 4.62 -3.75 9.90
C VAL A 135 4.32 -3.93 11.39
N LYS A 136 4.67 -2.94 12.20
CA LYS A 136 4.53 -3.01 13.66
C LYS A 136 3.19 -2.47 14.15
N TRP A 137 2.63 -1.47 13.46
CA TRP A 137 1.38 -0.82 13.88
C TRP A 137 0.67 -0.13 12.70
N ASN A 138 -0.55 0.38 12.96
CA ASN A 138 -1.29 1.20 12.00
C ASN A 138 -0.53 2.46 11.61
N PHE A 139 -0.81 3.00 10.44
CA PHE A 139 -0.18 4.20 9.87
C PHE A 139 1.33 4.08 9.62
N THR A 140 1.84 2.87 9.37
CA THR A 140 3.15 2.69 8.74
C THR A 140 3.05 3.09 7.27
N LYS A 141 4.03 3.82 6.77
CA LYS A 141 4.04 4.36 5.42
C LYS A 141 5.23 3.81 4.63
N PHE A 142 4.97 3.47 3.36
CA PHE A 142 6.01 3.05 2.41
C PHE A 142 5.99 4.04 1.25
N LEU A 143 7.10 4.74 1.03
CA LEU A 143 7.29 5.61 -0.12
C LEU A 143 7.84 4.80 -1.29
N VAL A 144 7.20 4.94 -2.43
CA VAL A 144 7.48 4.17 -3.65
C VAL A 144 7.76 5.16 -4.78
N ASP A 145 8.80 4.90 -5.56
CA ASP A 145 9.16 5.74 -6.70
C ASP A 145 8.24 5.50 -7.93
N GLU A 146 8.45 6.27 -8.99
CA GLU A 146 7.68 6.19 -10.24
C GLU A 146 7.77 4.83 -10.95
N ASN A 147 8.78 4.01 -10.62
CA ASN A 147 8.98 2.67 -11.17
C ASN A 147 8.36 1.57 -10.29
N GLY A 148 7.77 1.95 -9.16
CA GLY A 148 7.13 1.03 -8.22
C GLY A 148 8.10 0.36 -7.24
N LYS A 149 9.31 0.92 -7.03
CA LYS A 149 10.29 0.46 -6.05
C LYS A 149 10.08 1.17 -4.71
N VAL A 150 10.14 0.42 -3.61
CA VAL A 150 10.13 1.00 -2.27
C VAL A 150 11.46 1.72 -2.03
N ILE A 151 11.40 3.01 -1.71
CA ILE A 151 12.57 3.87 -1.51
C ILE A 151 12.73 4.36 -0.07
N SER A 152 11.64 4.36 0.71
CA SER A 152 11.67 4.70 2.14
C SER A 152 10.50 4.07 2.88
N ARG A 153 10.68 3.88 4.19
CA ARG A 153 9.65 3.45 5.12
C ARG A 153 9.63 4.39 6.31
N PHE A 154 8.44 4.72 6.79
CA PHE A 154 8.21 5.56 7.96
C PHE A 154 7.30 4.83 8.94
N GLU A 155 7.69 4.76 10.19
CA GLU A 155 6.89 4.14 11.23
C GLU A 155 5.67 5.02 11.60
N SER A 156 4.74 4.46 12.36
CA SER A 156 3.45 5.08 12.69
C SER A 156 3.55 6.50 13.27
N GLY A 157 4.57 6.76 14.10
CA GLY A 157 4.76 8.06 14.76
C GLY A 157 5.30 9.18 13.85
N VAL A 158 5.73 8.86 12.62
CA VAL A 158 6.18 9.90 11.68
C VAL A 158 4.94 10.56 11.06
N GLU A 159 4.70 11.82 11.41
CA GLU A 159 3.56 12.59 10.92
C GLU A 159 3.69 12.87 9.42
N PRO A 160 2.55 12.92 8.68
CA PRO A 160 2.55 13.18 7.24
C PRO A 160 3.12 14.55 6.84
N ASP A 161 3.10 15.53 7.73
CA ASP A 161 3.63 16.88 7.52
C ASP A 161 5.05 17.06 8.10
N SER A 162 5.64 16.00 8.65
CA SER A 162 7.01 16.06 9.16
C SER A 162 8.01 16.41 8.07
N THR A 163 9.06 17.15 8.44
CA THR A 163 10.17 17.50 7.53
C THR A 163 10.80 16.27 6.89
N GLU A 164 10.87 15.17 7.64
CA GLU A 164 11.41 13.89 7.17
C GLU A 164 10.59 13.32 6.02
N LEU A 165 9.27 13.17 6.18
CA LEU A 165 8.40 12.56 5.18
C LEU A 165 8.22 13.48 3.98
N VAL A 166 7.92 14.77 4.22
CA VAL A 166 7.76 15.77 3.15
C VAL A 166 9.04 15.89 2.33
N GLY A 167 10.21 15.97 2.97
CA GLY A 167 11.50 16.04 2.28
C GLY A 167 11.79 14.80 1.42
N ALA A 168 11.41 13.61 1.87
CA ALA A 168 11.55 12.38 1.09
C ALA A 168 10.62 12.39 -0.15
N VAL A 169 9.35 12.81 0.00
CA VAL A 169 8.41 12.96 -1.10
C VAL A 169 8.93 13.98 -2.14
N GLU A 170 9.35 15.16 -1.69
CA GLU A 170 9.88 16.20 -2.58
C GLU A 170 11.15 15.75 -3.31
N LYS A 171 12.03 14.99 -2.64
CA LYS A 171 13.22 14.41 -3.26
C LYS A 171 12.85 13.39 -4.34
N ALA A 172 11.85 12.55 -4.09
CA ALA A 172 11.39 11.54 -5.06
C ALA A 172 10.75 12.19 -6.30
N LEU A 173 10.02 13.30 -6.12
CA LEU A 173 9.35 14.04 -7.21
C LEU A 173 10.31 14.86 -8.11
N ARG A 174 11.56 15.07 -7.69
CA ARG A 174 12.55 15.87 -8.46
C ARG A 174 13.39 15.06 -9.45
N LYS A 175 13.13 13.77 -9.58
CA LYS A 175 13.91 12.87 -10.47
C LYS A 175 13.42 12.92 -11.91
#